data_8372831082ef3d2f9e08deb269d3df22
#
_entry.id   8372831082ef3d2f9e08deb269d3df22
#
_cell.length_a   1.000
_cell.length_b   1.000
_cell.length_c   1.000
_cell.angle_alpha   90.00
_cell.angle_beta   90.00
_cell.angle_gamma   90.00
#
_symmetry.space_group_name_H-M   'P 1'
#
loop_
_entity.id
_entity.type
_entity.pdbx_description
1 polymer ?
#
loop_
_entity_poly.entity_id
_entity_poly.type
_entity_poly.pdbx_seq_one_letter_code
_entity_poly.pdbx_strand_id
1 'polypeptide(L)'
;EILIGLVGSEMCIRDSPYVILYESENPSEKHSNVSSISANLRINSKFDFMIRSGIQLSADQREQHRPISDVVFGNGFFKKQNVFDYELNSDALFTYHDSFANGLRVNASAGGNMMQQSYDMLAASVVGLITPGVYKLANGVSNPNVQTVIKKKALNSLYFTANFSYKDKLFLDVTGRNDWSSTLPKSNRSFFYPSVSVSAVMNEWFTLPEQISLLKVRGSLAQVGNDTDPYKTSPYYGTSDFPGSAIVSSTLLSLIHISQ
;
A
#
# COMPACT_ATOMS: atom_id res chain seq x y z
N GLU A 1 12.92 -8.28 -59.85
CA GLU A 1 11.93 -7.22 -59.53
C GLU A 1 11.51 -7.39 -58.10
N ILE A 2 12.05 -6.53 -57.28
CA ILE A 2 11.79 -6.45 -55.87
C ILE A 2 10.46 -5.72 -55.75
N LEU A 3 9.43 -6.37 -55.20
CA LEU A 3 8.17 -5.75 -54.78
C LEU A 3 8.44 -4.77 -53.60
N ILE A 4 8.99 -3.61 -53.96
CA ILE A 4 9.05 -2.43 -53.09
C ILE A 4 7.74 -1.64 -53.41
N GLY A 5 6.68 -2.03 -52.85
CA GLY A 5 5.47 -1.29 -53.09
C GLY A 5 4.26 -1.91 -52.46
N LEU A 6 4.08 -1.71 -51.14
CA LEU A 6 2.82 -1.72 -50.43
C LEU A 6 3.03 -1.66 -48.90
N VAL A 7 4.05 -0.93 -48.47
CA VAL A 7 4.02 -0.38 -47.13
C VAL A 7 3.64 1.08 -47.31
N GLY A 8 2.37 1.39 -47.15
CA GLY A 8 1.93 2.79 -47.17
C GLY A 8 2.75 3.63 -46.22
N SER A 9 3.07 4.86 -46.60
CA SER A 9 3.83 5.82 -45.77
C SER A 9 3.27 5.98 -44.34
N GLU A 10 1.99 5.72 -44.17
CA GLU A 10 1.32 5.73 -42.86
C GLU A 10 1.76 4.60 -41.89
N MET A 11 2.10 3.42 -42.45
CA MET A 11 2.54 2.28 -41.63
C MET A 11 3.95 2.53 -41.02
N CYS A 12 4.83 3.19 -41.78
CA CYS A 12 6.16 3.54 -41.30
C CYS A 12 6.15 4.65 -40.25
N ILE A 13 5.15 5.52 -40.25
CA ILE A 13 5.02 6.61 -39.28
C ILE A 13 4.46 6.05 -37.96
N ARG A 14 3.46 5.17 -38.02
CA ARG A 14 2.81 4.61 -36.83
C ARG A 14 3.72 3.70 -36.01
N ASP A 15 4.63 2.95 -36.64
CA ASP A 15 5.55 2.04 -35.99
C ASP A 15 6.96 2.65 -35.79
N SER A 16 7.11 3.95 -36.07
CA SER A 16 8.42 4.59 -35.91
C SER A 16 8.82 4.68 -34.43
N PRO A 17 10.00 4.20 -34.03
CA PRO A 17 10.52 4.41 -32.67
C PRO A 17 10.55 5.88 -32.26
N TYR A 18 10.69 6.79 -33.19
CA TYR A 18 10.69 8.24 -32.95
C TYR A 18 9.34 8.75 -32.46
N VAL A 19 8.22 8.27 -32.99
CA VAL A 19 6.87 8.63 -32.53
C VAL A 19 6.66 8.18 -31.08
N ILE A 20 7.12 6.98 -30.75
CA ILE A 20 7.02 6.45 -29.39
C ILE A 20 7.89 7.26 -28.41
N LEU A 21 9.12 7.64 -28.84
CA LEU A 21 10.07 8.33 -27.98
C LEU A 21 9.79 9.83 -27.80
N TYR A 22 9.26 10.49 -28.81
CA TYR A 22 9.16 11.97 -28.82
C TYR A 22 7.75 12.52 -28.90
N GLU A 23 6.76 11.72 -29.29
CA GLU A 23 5.38 12.18 -29.43
C GLU A 23 4.39 11.47 -28.48
N SER A 24 4.71 10.23 -28.09
CA SER A 24 3.86 9.45 -27.14
C SER A 24 4.35 9.63 -25.71
N GLU A 25 4.12 10.80 -25.14
CA GLU A 25 4.64 11.17 -23.82
C GLU A 25 3.68 10.81 -22.70
N ASN A 26 4.24 10.54 -21.51
CA ASN A 26 3.49 10.36 -20.26
C ASN A 26 4.15 11.20 -19.15
N PRO A 27 4.12 12.54 -19.23
CA PRO A 27 4.70 13.39 -18.20
C PRO A 27 3.99 13.19 -16.87
N SER A 28 4.76 13.17 -15.78
CA SER A 28 4.26 13.04 -14.42
C SER A 28 5.08 13.95 -13.51
N GLU A 29 4.38 14.71 -12.68
CA GLU A 29 4.96 15.55 -11.65
C GLU A 29 4.37 15.16 -10.31
N LYS A 30 5.22 14.69 -9.39
CA LYS A 30 4.82 14.21 -8.08
C LYS A 30 5.50 14.98 -6.97
N HIS A 31 4.69 15.60 -6.12
CA HIS A 31 5.12 16.22 -4.88
C HIS A 31 4.75 15.31 -3.71
N SER A 32 5.72 14.99 -2.86
CA SER A 32 5.51 14.18 -1.67
C SER A 32 6.08 14.86 -0.45
N ASN A 33 5.33 14.85 0.64
CA ASN A 33 5.78 15.30 1.95
C ASN A 33 5.55 14.18 2.97
N VAL A 34 6.57 13.90 3.76
CA VAL A 34 6.48 12.99 4.91
C VAL A 34 6.96 13.75 6.14
N SER A 35 6.07 13.92 7.10
CA SER A 35 6.34 14.68 8.31
C SER A 35 5.91 13.87 9.52
N SER A 36 6.66 13.92 10.63
CA SER A 36 6.29 13.26 11.86
C SER A 36 6.73 14.09 13.06
N ILE A 37 5.93 13.99 14.11
CA ILE A 37 6.25 14.53 15.43
C ILE A 37 6.13 13.41 16.44
N SER A 38 7.07 13.35 17.39
CA SER A 38 7.04 12.39 18.49
C SER A 38 7.43 13.05 19.80
N ALA A 39 6.81 12.60 20.87
CA ALA A 39 7.15 12.98 22.22
C ALA A 39 7.37 11.72 23.05
N ASN A 40 8.47 11.69 23.81
CA ASN A 40 8.81 10.60 24.70
C ASN A 40 8.88 11.16 26.12
N LEU A 41 8.10 10.57 27.00
CA LEU A 41 8.06 10.92 28.43
C LEU A 41 8.59 9.74 29.23
N ARG A 42 9.71 9.93 29.91
CA ARG A 42 10.18 9.00 30.93
C ARG A 42 9.49 9.32 32.26
N ILE A 43 8.56 8.46 32.68
CA ILE A 43 7.76 8.63 33.89
C ILE A 43 8.65 8.34 35.11
N ASN A 44 9.42 7.24 35.05
CA ASN A 44 10.41 6.85 36.04
C ASN A 44 11.43 5.89 35.43
N SER A 45 12.27 5.23 36.24
CA SER A 45 13.30 4.30 35.79
C SER A 45 12.74 3.02 35.11
N LYS A 46 11.45 2.74 35.20
CA LYS A 46 10.82 1.51 34.72
C LYS A 46 9.72 1.75 33.68
N PHE A 47 9.22 2.97 33.56
CA PHE A 47 8.08 3.30 32.73
C PHE A 47 8.36 4.44 31.77
N ASP A 48 8.13 4.20 30.50
CA ASP A 48 8.19 5.18 29.43
C ASP A 48 6.84 5.27 28.71
N PHE A 49 6.50 6.48 28.28
CA PHE A 49 5.34 6.73 27.42
C PHE A 49 5.78 7.49 26.17
N MET A 50 5.36 7.01 25.03
CA MET A 50 5.60 7.62 23.72
C MET A 50 4.28 7.94 23.05
N ILE A 51 4.19 9.12 22.47
CA ILE A 51 3.17 9.47 21.48
C ILE A 51 3.86 9.93 20.21
N ARG A 52 3.35 9.48 19.08
CA ARG A 52 3.87 9.84 17.76
C ARG A 52 2.71 10.04 16.79
N SER A 53 2.79 11.08 15.97
CA SER A 53 1.87 11.29 14.85
C SER A 53 2.68 11.63 13.61
N GLY A 54 2.37 10.97 12.51
CA GLY A 54 3.00 11.17 11.21
C GLY A 54 1.94 11.37 10.13
N ILE A 55 2.23 12.26 9.20
CA ILE A 55 1.43 12.50 8.02
C ILE A 55 2.27 12.32 6.75
N GLN A 56 1.74 11.59 5.81
CA GLN A 56 2.27 11.49 4.46
C GLN A 56 1.25 12.09 3.49
N LEU A 57 1.71 13.04 2.69
CA LEU A 57 0.91 13.70 1.65
C LEU A 57 1.58 13.44 0.30
N SER A 58 0.79 13.17 -0.71
CA SER A 58 1.27 13.01 -2.08
C SER A 58 0.27 13.65 -3.04
N ALA A 59 0.76 14.58 -3.88
CA ALA A 59 0.03 15.14 -5.00
C ALA A 59 0.76 14.73 -6.29
N ASP A 60 0.07 14.03 -7.17
CA ASP A 60 0.63 13.47 -8.40
C ASP A 60 -0.22 13.93 -9.58
N GLN A 61 0.37 14.71 -10.49
CA GLN A 61 -0.24 15.16 -11.72
C GLN A 61 0.37 14.37 -12.87
N ARG A 62 -0.48 13.66 -13.60
CA ARG A 62 -0.09 12.83 -14.73
C ARG A 62 -0.80 13.26 -15.98
N GLU A 63 -0.08 13.29 -17.08
CA GLU A 63 -0.67 13.49 -18.39
C GLU A 63 -0.28 12.31 -19.30
N GLN A 64 -1.11 12.07 -20.28
CA GLN A 64 -0.86 11.08 -21.32
C GLN A 64 -1.16 11.74 -22.66
N HIS A 65 -0.14 11.83 -23.48
CA HIS A 65 -0.18 12.41 -24.81
C HIS A 65 -0.08 11.30 -25.84
N ARG A 66 -0.98 11.31 -26.83
CA ARG A 66 -0.89 10.43 -28.00
C ARG A 66 -1.15 11.27 -29.24
N PRO A 67 -0.24 11.22 -30.22
CA PRO A 67 -0.39 11.99 -31.48
C PRO A 67 -1.51 11.42 -32.35
N ILE A 68 -1.91 12.16 -33.35
CA ILE A 68 -2.93 11.74 -34.33
C ILE A 68 -2.44 10.53 -35.13
N SER A 69 -1.14 10.27 -35.17
CA SER A 69 -0.54 9.11 -35.83
C SER A 69 -0.39 7.88 -34.92
N ASP A 70 -0.88 7.92 -33.67
CA ASP A 70 -0.80 6.79 -32.74
C ASP A 70 -1.53 5.56 -33.24
N VAL A 71 -0.97 4.36 -33.02
CA VAL A 71 -1.52 3.08 -33.50
C VAL A 71 -2.88 2.77 -32.89
N VAL A 72 -3.07 3.11 -31.61
CA VAL A 72 -4.29 2.84 -30.84
C VAL A 72 -5.27 3.99 -30.96
N PHE A 73 -4.78 5.22 -30.89
CA PHE A 73 -5.55 6.46 -30.91
C PHE A 73 -5.29 7.25 -32.19
N GLY A 74 -5.66 6.69 -33.36
CA GLY A 74 -5.36 7.26 -34.67
C GLY A 74 -5.77 8.72 -34.89
N ASN A 75 -6.73 9.23 -34.09
CA ASN A 75 -7.16 10.63 -34.09
C ASN A 75 -6.57 11.44 -32.92
N GLY A 76 -5.55 10.90 -32.26
CA GLY A 76 -4.94 11.47 -31.07
C GLY A 76 -5.74 11.25 -29.78
N PHE A 77 -5.05 11.42 -28.66
CA PHE A 77 -5.63 11.25 -27.33
C PHE A 77 -4.91 12.13 -26.34
N PHE A 78 -5.66 12.70 -25.41
CA PHE A 78 -5.12 13.41 -24.25
C PHE A 78 -5.87 12.99 -23.00
N LYS A 79 -5.10 12.69 -21.94
CA LYS A 79 -5.63 12.43 -20.60
C LYS A 79 -4.86 13.25 -19.58
N LYS A 80 -5.58 13.88 -18.68
CA LYS A 80 -5.03 14.52 -17.47
C LYS A 80 -5.60 13.85 -16.24
N GLN A 81 -4.73 13.54 -15.28
CA GLN A 81 -5.10 12.86 -14.05
C GLN A 81 -4.41 13.56 -12.88
N ASN A 82 -5.21 13.94 -11.89
CA ASN A 82 -4.74 14.47 -10.63
C ASN A 82 -5.05 13.44 -9.56
N VAL A 83 -4.04 13.04 -8.81
CA VAL A 83 -4.14 12.11 -7.68
C VAL A 83 -3.68 12.81 -6.43
N PHE A 84 -4.52 12.84 -5.43
CA PHE A 84 -4.16 13.28 -4.09
C PHE A 84 -4.31 12.12 -3.12
N ASP A 85 -3.24 11.80 -2.42
CA ASP A 85 -3.20 10.73 -1.43
C ASP A 85 -2.64 11.26 -0.13
N TYR A 86 -3.31 10.96 0.98
CA TYR A 86 -2.77 11.24 2.29
C TYR A 86 -2.95 10.05 3.23
N GLU A 87 -2.00 9.88 4.12
CA GLU A 87 -2.04 8.94 5.23
C GLU A 87 -1.66 9.67 6.52
N LEU A 88 -2.55 9.61 7.50
CA LEU A 88 -2.31 10.07 8.85
C LEU A 88 -2.17 8.83 9.75
N ASN A 89 -1.07 8.74 10.49
CA ASN A 89 -0.78 7.61 11.35
C ASN A 89 -0.37 8.12 12.73
N SER A 90 -1.10 7.73 13.76
CA SER A 90 -0.87 8.17 15.15
C SER A 90 -0.75 6.98 16.07
N ASP A 91 0.31 6.96 16.89
CA ASP A 91 0.62 5.91 17.84
C ASP A 91 0.70 6.46 19.26
N ALA A 92 0.24 5.67 20.22
CA ALA A 92 0.56 5.85 21.63
C ALA A 92 1.09 4.52 22.17
N LEU A 93 2.23 4.56 22.86
CA LEU A 93 2.91 3.39 23.39
C LEU A 93 3.32 3.61 24.82
N PHE A 94 2.93 2.68 25.69
CA PHE A 94 3.37 2.60 27.07
C PHE A 94 4.30 1.41 27.21
N THR A 95 5.49 1.64 27.78
CA THR A 95 6.54 0.62 27.94
C THR A 95 6.93 0.48 29.41
N TYR A 96 6.99 -0.76 29.85
CA TYR A 96 7.56 -1.17 31.13
C TYR A 96 8.84 -1.95 30.88
N HIS A 97 9.90 -1.62 31.59
CA HIS A 97 11.15 -2.38 31.57
C HIS A 97 11.72 -2.52 33.01
N ASP A 98 12.13 -3.73 33.31
CA ASP A 98 12.75 -4.04 34.60
C ASP A 98 13.76 -5.17 34.48
N SER A 99 14.71 -5.17 35.42
CA SER A 99 15.73 -6.20 35.56
C SER A 99 15.74 -6.72 37.00
N PHE A 100 15.38 -7.99 37.13
CA PHE A 100 15.27 -8.63 38.44
C PHE A 100 16.59 -9.29 38.85
N ALA A 101 16.81 -9.36 40.16
CA ALA A 101 18.04 -9.94 40.75
C ALA A 101 18.29 -11.39 40.36
N ASN A 102 17.26 -12.16 39.99
CA ASN A 102 17.36 -13.54 39.52
C ASN A 102 17.88 -13.69 38.08
N GLY A 103 18.25 -12.58 37.43
CA GLY A 103 18.74 -12.55 36.05
C GLY A 103 17.61 -12.54 34.98
N LEU A 104 16.36 -12.31 35.39
CA LEU A 104 15.24 -12.09 34.50
C LEU A 104 15.15 -10.61 34.12
N ARG A 105 15.16 -10.30 32.82
CA ARG A 105 14.81 -8.98 32.28
C ARG A 105 13.49 -9.06 31.57
N VAL A 106 12.65 -8.08 31.82
CA VAL A 106 11.32 -7.96 31.20
C VAL A 106 11.23 -6.60 30.51
N ASN A 107 10.80 -6.61 29.27
CA ASN A 107 10.43 -5.42 28.52
C ASN A 107 9.05 -5.67 27.92
N ALA A 108 8.04 -4.97 28.42
CA ALA A 108 6.66 -5.13 27.99
C ALA A 108 6.11 -3.79 27.53
N SER A 109 5.46 -3.77 26.36
CA SER A 109 4.84 -2.57 25.82
C SER A 109 3.41 -2.86 25.42
N ALA A 110 2.53 -1.89 25.64
CA ALA A 110 1.16 -1.92 25.14
C ALA A 110 0.86 -0.57 24.49
N GLY A 111 0.20 -0.61 23.35
CA GLY A 111 -0.07 0.60 22.59
C GLY A 111 -1.29 0.52 21.72
N GLY A 112 -1.67 1.67 21.20
CA GLY A 112 -2.73 1.82 20.20
C GLY A 112 -2.25 2.62 19.01
N ASN A 113 -2.78 2.27 17.85
CA ASN A 113 -2.51 2.94 16.59
C ASN A 113 -3.82 3.32 15.92
N MET A 114 -3.86 4.52 15.34
CA MET A 114 -4.94 5.02 14.51
C MET A 114 -4.36 5.44 13.16
N MET A 115 -4.80 4.78 12.10
CA MET A 115 -4.43 5.11 10.72
C MET A 115 -5.66 5.58 9.95
N GLN A 116 -5.51 6.67 9.21
CA GLN A 116 -6.50 7.17 8.26
C GLN A 116 -5.82 7.41 6.92
N GLN A 117 -6.40 6.85 5.88
CA GLN A 117 -5.93 7.02 4.51
C GLN A 117 -7.07 7.51 3.62
N SER A 118 -6.75 8.43 2.72
CA SER A 118 -7.67 8.90 1.68
C SER A 118 -6.92 9.03 0.37
N TYR A 119 -7.47 8.41 -0.65
CA TYR A 119 -7.03 8.50 -2.03
C TYR A 119 -8.14 9.16 -2.82
N ASP A 120 -7.82 10.26 -3.53
CA ASP A 120 -8.74 11.00 -4.40
C ASP A 120 -8.09 11.16 -5.77
N MET A 121 -8.76 10.69 -6.80
CA MET A 121 -8.32 10.76 -8.18
C MET A 121 -9.42 11.39 -9.04
N LEU A 122 -9.07 12.45 -9.75
CA LEU A 122 -9.85 13.03 -10.84
C LEU A 122 -9.07 12.82 -12.14
N ALA A 123 -9.67 12.13 -13.09
CA ALA A 123 -9.12 11.97 -14.44
C ALA A 123 -10.12 12.48 -15.48
N ALA A 124 -9.60 13.17 -16.47
CA ALA A 124 -10.36 13.58 -17.64
C ALA A 124 -9.59 13.23 -18.91
N SER A 125 -10.29 12.73 -19.92
CA SER A 125 -9.68 12.31 -21.18
C SER A 125 -10.55 12.68 -22.38
N VAL A 126 -9.88 12.97 -23.49
CA VAL A 126 -10.52 13.18 -24.80
C VAL A 126 -9.88 12.27 -25.82
N VAL A 127 -10.73 11.70 -26.69
CA VAL A 127 -10.33 10.91 -27.85
C VAL A 127 -10.59 11.76 -29.08
N GLY A 128 -9.60 11.88 -29.98
CA GLY A 128 -9.63 12.78 -31.12
C GLY A 128 -9.25 14.22 -30.74
N LEU A 129 -8.20 14.73 -31.36
CA LEU A 129 -7.70 16.11 -31.21
C LEU A 129 -8.04 16.91 -32.45
N ILE A 130 -8.58 18.11 -32.28
CA ILE A 130 -8.92 19.03 -33.39
C ILE A 130 -7.63 19.55 -34.03
N THR A 131 -6.69 19.99 -33.20
CA THR A 131 -5.40 20.54 -33.63
C THR A 131 -4.29 19.57 -33.22
N PRO A 132 -3.49 19.06 -34.18
CA PRO A 132 -2.34 18.19 -33.88
C PRO A 132 -1.33 18.87 -32.95
N GLY A 133 -0.75 18.10 -32.01
CA GLY A 133 0.29 18.59 -31.09
C GLY A 133 -0.21 19.48 -29.94
N VAL A 134 -1.51 19.77 -29.87
CA VAL A 134 -2.11 20.55 -28.79
C VAL A 134 -2.80 19.62 -27.81
N TYR A 135 -2.10 19.26 -26.72
CA TYR A 135 -2.59 18.36 -25.69
C TYR A 135 -3.33 19.11 -24.60
N LYS A 136 -4.61 19.37 -24.82
CA LYS A 136 -5.53 20.03 -23.87
C LYS A 136 -6.92 19.41 -23.95
N LEU A 137 -7.63 19.34 -22.83
CA LEU A 137 -9.00 18.80 -22.80
C LEU A 137 -9.95 19.59 -23.71
N ALA A 138 -9.74 20.90 -23.83
CA ALA A 138 -10.54 21.77 -24.70
C ALA A 138 -10.27 21.55 -26.21
N ASN A 139 -9.22 20.84 -26.59
CA ASN A 139 -8.88 20.50 -27.97
C ASN A 139 -9.48 19.16 -28.42
N GLY A 140 -10.34 18.55 -27.61
CA GLY A 140 -11.04 17.31 -27.98
C GLY A 140 -12.16 17.55 -29.00
N VAL A 141 -12.32 16.58 -29.91
CA VAL A 141 -13.46 16.57 -30.86
C VAL A 141 -14.79 16.37 -30.13
N SER A 142 -14.78 15.69 -29.01
CA SER A 142 -15.95 15.40 -28.17
C SER A 142 -15.77 15.92 -26.75
N ASN A 143 -16.85 15.93 -25.97
CA ASN A 143 -16.78 16.27 -24.56
C ASN A 143 -15.84 15.32 -23.81
N PRO A 144 -15.05 15.83 -22.85
CA PRO A 144 -14.17 15.00 -22.04
C PRO A 144 -14.93 13.91 -21.27
N ASN A 145 -14.40 12.70 -21.30
CA ASN A 145 -14.81 11.65 -20.37
C ASN A 145 -14.15 11.91 -19.01
N VAL A 146 -14.95 12.04 -17.96
CA VAL A 146 -14.49 12.36 -16.60
C VAL A 146 -14.70 11.17 -15.69
N GLN A 147 -13.67 10.80 -14.97
CA GLN A 147 -13.69 9.72 -13.98
C GLN A 147 -13.21 10.25 -12.62
N THR A 148 -13.97 9.95 -11.58
CA THR A 148 -13.59 10.25 -10.20
C THR A 148 -13.51 8.94 -9.41
N VAL A 149 -12.43 8.78 -8.64
CA VAL A 149 -12.26 7.63 -7.74
C VAL A 149 -11.86 8.14 -6.37
N ILE A 150 -12.71 7.89 -5.38
CA ILE A 150 -12.46 8.26 -4.00
C ILE A 150 -12.40 6.97 -3.17
N LYS A 151 -11.30 6.76 -2.44
CA LYS A 151 -11.12 5.64 -1.52
C LYS A 151 -10.73 6.16 -0.16
N LYS A 152 -11.45 5.75 0.88
CA LYS A 152 -11.15 6.11 2.26
C LYS A 152 -11.04 4.86 3.09
N LYS A 153 -10.02 4.81 3.94
CA LYS A 153 -9.74 3.70 4.84
C LYS A 153 -9.35 4.25 6.21
N ALA A 154 -9.87 3.61 7.25
CA ALA A 154 -9.46 3.84 8.62
C ALA A 154 -9.17 2.49 9.28
N LEU A 155 -8.08 2.43 10.03
CA LEU A 155 -7.66 1.25 10.77
C LEU A 155 -7.31 1.69 12.19
N ASN A 156 -7.98 1.09 13.17
CA ASN A 156 -7.66 1.25 14.58
C ASN A 156 -7.05 -0.05 15.07
N SER A 157 -6.00 0.03 15.88
CA SER A 157 -5.29 -1.13 16.37
C SER A 157 -4.95 -0.99 17.83
N LEU A 158 -5.05 -2.10 18.56
CA LEU A 158 -4.43 -2.26 19.87
C LEU A 158 -3.39 -3.37 19.78
N TYR A 159 -2.23 -3.16 20.37
CA TYR A 159 -1.16 -4.14 20.32
C TYR A 159 -0.36 -4.19 21.63
N PHE A 160 0.22 -5.33 21.88
CA PHE A 160 1.17 -5.51 22.96
C PHE A 160 2.37 -6.32 22.49
N THR A 161 3.50 -6.09 23.13
CA THR A 161 4.72 -6.87 23.00
C THR A 161 5.29 -7.14 24.38
N ALA A 162 5.79 -8.35 24.59
CA ALA A 162 6.48 -8.71 25.81
C ALA A 162 7.73 -9.53 25.48
N ASN A 163 8.87 -9.00 25.87
CA ASN A 163 10.17 -9.61 25.69
C ASN A 163 10.71 -10.01 27.06
N PHE A 164 11.00 -11.29 27.22
CA PHE A 164 11.61 -11.85 28.43
C PHE A 164 13.00 -12.37 28.07
N SER A 165 13.99 -11.99 28.86
CA SER A 165 15.36 -12.51 28.74
C SER A 165 15.78 -13.07 30.09
N TYR A 166 16.20 -14.33 30.09
CA TYR A 166 16.68 -14.98 31.30
C TYR A 166 18.18 -15.25 31.19
N LYS A 167 18.97 -14.58 32.02
CA LYS A 167 20.44 -14.70 32.11
C LYS A 167 21.17 -14.57 30.77
N ASP A 168 20.59 -13.86 29.80
CA ASP A 168 21.08 -13.76 28.42
C ASP A 168 21.22 -15.09 27.65
N LYS A 169 20.63 -16.16 28.18
CA LYS A 169 20.67 -17.52 27.62
C LYS A 169 19.38 -17.87 26.90
N LEU A 170 18.25 -17.47 27.44
CA LEU A 170 16.92 -17.79 26.92
C LEU A 170 16.14 -16.51 26.69
N PHE A 171 15.51 -16.39 25.54
CA PHE A 171 14.68 -15.28 25.15
C PHE A 171 13.31 -15.78 24.72
N LEU A 172 12.28 -15.13 25.23
CA LEU A 172 10.89 -15.36 24.85
C LEU A 172 10.28 -14.01 24.41
N ASP A 173 9.76 -13.96 23.19
CA ASP A 173 9.05 -12.82 22.67
C ASP A 173 7.60 -13.21 22.41
N VAL A 174 6.67 -12.46 22.96
CA VAL A 174 5.24 -12.65 22.77
C VAL A 174 4.66 -11.35 22.24
N THR A 175 3.91 -11.41 21.14
CA THR A 175 3.23 -10.25 20.60
C THR A 175 1.79 -10.58 20.30
N GLY A 176 0.95 -9.58 20.39
CA GLY A 176 -0.43 -9.67 19.94
C GLY A 176 -0.90 -8.32 19.44
N ARG A 177 -1.66 -8.34 18.35
CA ARG A 177 -2.27 -7.15 17.76
C ARG A 177 -3.69 -7.48 17.38
N ASN A 178 -4.60 -6.56 17.68
CA ASN A 178 -5.97 -6.61 17.20
C ASN A 178 -6.26 -5.36 16.38
N ASP A 179 -6.69 -5.58 15.14
CA ASP A 179 -6.99 -4.53 14.18
C ASP A 179 -8.50 -4.48 13.91
N TRP A 180 -9.05 -3.26 13.85
CA TRP A 180 -10.41 -2.97 13.42
C TRP A 180 -10.36 -2.14 12.14
N SER A 181 -10.72 -2.75 11.01
CA SER A 181 -10.70 -2.10 9.70
C SER A 181 -12.07 -1.57 9.30
N SER A 182 -12.10 -0.36 8.76
CA SER A 182 -13.31 0.23 8.17
C SER A 182 -13.72 -0.38 6.83
N THR A 183 -12.82 -1.15 6.20
CA THR A 183 -13.06 -1.79 4.89
C THR A 183 -13.92 -3.04 4.99
N LEU A 184 -14.15 -3.52 6.21
CA LEU A 184 -14.82 -4.78 6.47
C LEU A 184 -16.19 -4.59 7.15
N PRO A 185 -17.13 -5.54 6.96
CA PRO A 185 -18.43 -5.50 7.61
C PRO A 185 -18.29 -5.44 9.13
N LYS A 186 -19.21 -4.75 9.81
CA LYS A 186 -19.20 -4.58 11.27
C LYS A 186 -19.12 -5.89 12.05
N SER A 187 -19.67 -6.97 11.52
CA SER A 187 -19.62 -8.31 12.13
C SER A 187 -18.23 -8.96 12.12
N ASN A 188 -17.38 -8.62 11.13
CA ASN A 188 -16.09 -9.29 10.91
C ASN A 188 -14.94 -8.31 10.69
N ARG A 189 -15.00 -7.14 11.33
CA ARG A 189 -13.98 -6.09 11.15
C ARG A 189 -12.78 -6.22 12.07
N SER A 190 -12.81 -7.16 13.03
CA SER A 190 -11.78 -7.34 14.08
C SER A 190 -10.97 -8.57 13.78
N PHE A 191 -9.64 -8.42 13.78
CA PHE A 191 -8.69 -9.50 13.54
C PHE A 191 -7.60 -9.46 14.60
N PHE A 192 -7.35 -10.61 15.21
CA PHE A 192 -6.30 -10.77 16.19
C PHE A 192 -5.12 -11.55 15.60
N TYR A 193 -3.92 -11.03 15.77
CA TYR A 193 -2.67 -11.59 15.23
C TYR A 193 -1.71 -11.87 16.40
N PRO A 194 -1.67 -13.10 16.92
CA PRO A 194 -0.69 -13.49 17.91
C PRO A 194 0.63 -13.91 17.26
N SER A 195 1.74 -13.68 17.96
CA SER A 195 3.00 -14.37 17.65
C SER A 195 3.78 -14.70 18.92
N VAL A 196 4.52 -15.79 18.85
CA VAL A 196 5.42 -16.24 19.90
C VAL A 196 6.73 -16.66 19.27
N SER A 197 7.84 -16.21 19.84
CA SER A 197 9.19 -16.59 19.42
C SER A 197 10.02 -16.97 20.65
N VAL A 198 10.73 -18.07 20.53
CA VAL A 198 11.68 -18.54 21.55
C VAL A 198 13.06 -18.64 20.93
N SER A 199 14.09 -18.18 21.62
CA SER A 199 15.46 -18.41 21.19
C SER A 199 16.38 -18.70 22.38
N ALA A 200 17.34 -19.61 22.18
CA ALA A 200 18.31 -20.01 23.17
C ALA A 200 19.73 -19.91 22.62
N VAL A 201 20.64 -19.35 23.44
CA VAL A 201 22.08 -19.29 23.17
C VAL A 201 22.71 -20.54 23.76
N MET A 202 23.04 -21.50 22.88
CA MET A 202 23.48 -22.83 23.30
C MET A 202 24.89 -22.84 23.93
N ASN A 203 25.74 -21.86 23.57
CA ASN A 203 27.06 -21.69 24.16
C ASN A 203 27.01 -21.52 25.68
N GLU A 204 25.92 -20.99 26.20
CA GLU A 204 25.73 -20.72 27.62
C GLU A 204 25.21 -21.96 28.40
N TRP A 205 24.82 -23.02 27.68
CA TRP A 205 24.30 -24.26 28.25
C TRP A 205 25.28 -25.45 28.08
N PHE A 206 26.10 -25.42 27.00
CA PHE A 206 27.02 -26.50 26.64
C PHE A 206 28.40 -25.92 26.34
N THR A 207 29.44 -26.67 26.73
CA THR A 207 30.80 -26.34 26.32
C THR A 207 30.97 -26.79 24.86
N LEU A 208 31.02 -25.81 23.95
CA LEU A 208 31.20 -26.08 22.54
C LEU A 208 32.69 -26.05 22.16
N PRO A 209 33.12 -26.69 21.06
CA PRO A 209 34.46 -26.57 20.51
C PRO A 209 34.82 -25.09 20.22
N GLU A 210 36.10 -24.74 20.39
CA GLU A 210 36.59 -23.35 20.21
C GLU A 210 36.30 -22.76 18.80
N GLN A 211 36.09 -23.63 17.79
CA GLN A 211 35.74 -23.23 16.44
C GLN A 211 34.33 -22.66 16.33
N ILE A 212 33.45 -22.94 17.32
CA ILE A 212 32.06 -22.47 17.34
C ILE A 212 31.95 -21.30 18.33
N SER A 213 32.07 -20.08 17.82
CA SER A 213 32.01 -18.87 18.62
C SER A 213 30.58 -18.54 19.11
N LEU A 214 29.55 -18.89 18.33
CA LEU A 214 28.15 -18.69 18.68
C LEU A 214 27.26 -19.75 18.04
N LEU A 215 26.45 -20.40 18.88
CA LEU A 215 25.36 -21.27 18.45
C LEU A 215 24.05 -20.77 19.08
N LYS A 216 23.15 -20.24 18.27
CA LYS A 216 21.82 -19.77 18.69
C LYS A 216 20.74 -20.55 17.94
N VAL A 217 19.82 -21.16 18.67
CA VAL A 217 18.64 -21.84 18.13
C VAL A 217 17.42 -20.95 18.35
N ARG A 218 16.55 -20.86 17.35
CA ARG A 218 15.32 -20.09 17.43
C ARG A 218 14.16 -20.83 16.76
N GLY A 219 12.96 -20.66 17.32
CA GLY A 219 11.70 -21.12 16.75
C GLY A 219 10.64 -20.06 16.95
N SER A 220 9.75 -19.86 15.98
CA SER A 220 8.66 -18.89 16.08
C SER A 220 7.40 -19.40 15.39
N LEU A 221 6.26 -18.99 15.95
CA LEU A 221 4.93 -19.20 15.40
C LEU A 221 4.25 -17.84 15.34
N ALA A 222 3.63 -17.51 14.20
CA ALA A 222 2.89 -16.27 14.03
C ALA A 222 1.67 -16.53 13.14
N GLN A 223 0.57 -15.84 13.47
CA GLN A 223 -0.59 -15.74 12.62
C GLN A 223 -0.64 -14.34 12.05
N VAL A 224 -0.86 -14.21 10.74
CA VAL A 224 -1.00 -12.93 10.06
C VAL A 224 -2.30 -12.91 9.26
N GLY A 225 -2.87 -11.73 9.13
CA GLY A 225 -4.04 -11.51 8.29
C GLY A 225 -3.86 -10.22 7.49
N ASN A 226 -4.68 -10.05 6.48
CA ASN A 226 -4.72 -8.85 5.67
C ASN A 226 -6.18 -8.44 5.46
N ASP A 227 -6.42 -7.13 5.42
CA ASP A 227 -7.73 -6.59 5.05
C ASP A 227 -7.83 -6.37 3.53
N THR A 228 -9.03 -6.05 3.05
CA THR A 228 -9.30 -5.80 1.63
C THR A 228 -9.27 -4.30 1.32
N ASP A 229 -9.23 -3.96 0.04
CA ASP A 229 -9.45 -2.60 -0.44
C ASP A 229 -10.84 -2.07 -0.04
N PRO A 230 -10.99 -0.75 0.15
CA PRO A 230 -12.29 -0.13 0.39
C PRO A 230 -13.32 -0.47 -0.67
N TYR A 231 -14.59 -0.61 -0.24
CA TYR A 231 -15.78 -0.80 -1.10
C TYR A 231 -15.85 -2.12 -1.89
N LYS A 232 -15.03 -3.12 -1.54
CA LYS A 232 -15.07 -4.44 -2.20
C LYS A 232 -16.00 -5.45 -1.52
N THR A 233 -16.56 -5.12 -0.37
CA THR A 233 -17.42 -6.03 0.40
C THR A 233 -18.89 -6.00 0.00
N SER A 234 -19.29 -5.03 -0.82
CA SER A 234 -20.66 -4.96 -1.36
C SER A 234 -20.65 -5.46 -2.81
N PRO A 235 -21.55 -6.40 -3.16
CA PRO A 235 -21.71 -6.77 -4.55
C PRO A 235 -22.26 -5.58 -5.33
N TYR A 236 -21.61 -5.22 -6.42
CA TYR A 236 -22.11 -4.26 -7.37
C TYR A 236 -22.15 -4.88 -8.76
N TYR A 237 -23.13 -4.44 -9.54
CA TYR A 237 -23.35 -4.93 -10.88
C TYR A 237 -22.88 -3.88 -11.87
N GLY A 238 -22.04 -4.29 -12.83
CA GLY A 238 -21.67 -3.44 -13.96
C GLY A 238 -22.75 -3.52 -15.04
N THR A 239 -23.07 -2.40 -15.68
CA THR A 239 -23.86 -2.39 -16.91
C THR A 239 -22.96 -2.78 -18.08
N SER A 240 -23.40 -3.70 -18.94
CA SER A 240 -22.72 -3.97 -20.19
C SER A 240 -23.26 -3.05 -21.30
N ASP A 241 -22.37 -2.64 -22.21
CA ASP A 241 -22.74 -1.83 -23.38
C ASP A 241 -23.53 -2.62 -24.46
N PHE A 242 -23.95 -3.84 -24.16
CA PHE A 242 -24.74 -4.67 -25.09
C PHE A 242 -26.21 -4.23 -25.08
N PRO A 243 -26.77 -3.75 -26.20
CA PRO A 243 -28.18 -3.37 -26.26
C PRO A 243 -29.09 -4.56 -25.91
N GLY A 244 -29.85 -4.42 -24.82
CA GLY A 244 -30.87 -5.39 -24.42
C GLY A 244 -30.46 -6.51 -23.49
N SER A 245 -29.21 -6.54 -23.00
CA SER A 245 -28.78 -7.50 -21.97
C SER A 245 -28.07 -6.81 -20.82
N ALA A 246 -28.69 -6.80 -19.64
CA ALA A 246 -27.98 -6.53 -18.40
C ALA A 246 -27.13 -7.76 -18.07
N ILE A 247 -25.88 -7.81 -18.49
CA ILE A 247 -24.95 -8.81 -17.99
C ILE A 247 -24.50 -8.34 -16.61
N VAL A 248 -25.03 -9.01 -15.64
CA VAL A 248 -24.73 -8.80 -14.24
C VAL A 248 -23.46 -9.59 -13.92
N SER A 249 -22.34 -8.91 -13.82
CA SER A 249 -21.11 -9.50 -13.28
C SER A 249 -21.01 -9.11 -11.81
N SER A 250 -21.26 -10.06 -10.91
CA SER A 250 -20.97 -9.89 -9.49
C SER A 250 -19.53 -10.25 -9.21
N THR A 251 -18.74 -9.32 -8.75
CA THR A 251 -17.45 -9.65 -8.12
C THR A 251 -17.73 -10.06 -6.67
N LEU A 252 -18.08 -11.33 -6.48
CA LEU A 252 -18.11 -11.92 -5.15
C LEU A 252 -16.67 -12.10 -4.70
N LEU A 253 -16.19 -11.22 -3.84
CA LEU A 253 -15.01 -11.51 -3.02
C LEU A 253 -15.46 -12.52 -1.95
N SER A 254 -15.23 -13.80 -2.20
CA SER A 254 -15.31 -14.77 -1.12
C SER A 254 -14.17 -14.41 -0.14
N LEU A 255 -14.52 -14.13 1.11
CA LEU A 255 -13.56 -14.10 2.20
C LEU A 255 -13.01 -15.53 2.36
N ILE A 256 -11.99 -15.86 1.57
CA ILE A 256 -11.24 -17.09 1.77
C ILE A 256 -10.43 -16.84 3.04
N HIS A 257 -10.88 -17.43 4.10
CA HIS A 257 -10.11 -17.56 5.33
C HIS A 257 -8.99 -18.55 5.02
N ILE A 258 -7.81 -18.05 4.67
CA ILE A 258 -6.62 -18.88 4.55
C ILE A 258 -6.05 -19.01 5.96
N SER A 259 -6.50 -20.03 6.67
CA SER A 259 -5.77 -20.57 7.83
C SER A 259 -4.67 -21.48 7.29
N GLN A 260 -3.43 -21.05 7.35
CA GLN A 260 -2.26 -21.92 7.31
C GLN A 260 -1.48 -21.78 8.60
#